data_46cc45df5d6597d6c0216345a4bf1d69
#
_entry.id   46cc45df5d6597d6c0216345a4bf1d69
#
_cell.length_a   1.000
_cell.length_b   1.000
_cell.length_c   1.000
_cell.angle_alpha   90.00
_cell.angle_beta   90.00
_cell.angle_gamma   90.00
#
_symmetry.space_group_name_H-M   'P 1'
#
loop_
_entity.id
_entity.type
_entity.pdbx_description
1 polymer ?
#
loop_
_entity_poly.entity_id
_entity_poly.type
_entity_poly.pdbx_seq_one_letter_code
_entity_poly.pdbx_strand_id
1 'polypeptide(L)'
;MKRLRDLARDAGQSILQLALPLFDAVEEPPVVAPRTPQRQGSGPGGLAPADGGLRRSISRRTARLGGHPVEYELRRSRRRTIGFCVDDAGLRVTAPKWVTLADIDAALIEKERWILRKLVEWRDHAQRRERLSVRWEDGAPVALMGRQIMMRIDATARGIVLHDDVLSIGLPQGASVEQLSDAVHAWLQGRARIVFAERLALYGPRLGLEPTRWRLSSARTRWGSCAADGSIRLNWRLVHFPLEIVDYVIVHELAHLKEMNHGPRFWATVQSVLPEFEAARQQLKDFPDDLTMS
;
A
#
# COMPACT_ATOMS: atom_id res chain seq x y z
N MET A 1 -37.09 8.48 16.59
CA MET A 1 -36.54 7.88 15.34
C MET A 1 -35.45 8.72 14.64
N LYS A 2 -35.10 9.93 15.06
CA LYS A 2 -34.00 10.74 14.47
C LYS A 2 -32.59 10.37 14.99
N ARG A 3 -32.46 9.84 16.19
CA ARG A 3 -31.15 9.51 16.83
C ARG A 3 -30.43 8.26 16.27
N LEU A 4 -31.14 7.36 15.59
CA LEU A 4 -30.54 6.14 15.01
C LEU A 4 -29.97 6.33 13.58
N ARG A 5 -30.35 7.44 12.90
CA ARG A 5 -29.81 7.74 11.56
C ARG A 5 -28.49 8.52 11.58
N ASP A 6 -28.19 9.22 12.66
CA ASP A 6 -26.95 10.00 12.81
C ASP A 6 -25.78 9.11 13.24
N LEU A 7 -26.03 8.04 13.98
CA LEU A 7 -25.01 7.02 14.35
C LEU A 7 -24.54 6.17 13.17
N ALA A 8 -25.36 6.02 12.12
CA ALA A 8 -25.00 5.24 10.94
C ALA A 8 -24.12 6.02 9.93
N ARG A 9 -24.10 7.36 9.99
CA ARG A 9 -23.25 8.20 9.14
C ARG A 9 -21.83 8.34 9.67
N ASP A 10 -21.64 8.30 10.98
CA ASP A 10 -20.33 8.37 11.63
C ASP A 10 -19.55 7.04 11.50
N ALA A 11 -20.26 5.91 11.44
CA ALA A 11 -19.63 4.59 11.28
C ALA A 11 -18.95 4.38 9.90
N GLY A 12 -19.39 5.09 8.87
CA GLY A 12 -18.83 5.00 7.51
C GLY A 12 -17.48 5.71 7.34
N GLN A 13 -17.19 6.74 8.14
CA GLN A 13 -15.93 7.49 8.07
C GLN A 13 -14.83 6.89 8.97
N SER A 14 -15.20 6.16 10.03
CA SER A 14 -14.23 5.54 10.96
C SER A 14 -13.47 4.34 10.38
N ILE A 15 -13.99 3.66 9.35
CA ILE A 15 -13.35 2.46 8.80
C ILE A 15 -12.08 2.80 7.98
N LEU A 16 -11.97 4.02 7.47
CA LEU A 16 -10.81 4.43 6.66
C LEU A 16 -9.58 4.85 7.49
N GLN A 17 -9.74 5.11 8.79
CA GLN A 17 -8.65 5.59 9.66
C GLN A 17 -7.93 4.50 10.46
N LEU A 18 -8.43 3.26 10.45
CA LEU A 18 -7.98 2.17 11.30
C LEU A 18 -7.04 1.18 10.60
N ALA A 19 -6.66 1.46 9.38
CA ALA A 19 -5.70 0.63 8.67
C ALA A 19 -4.30 1.18 8.93
N LEU A 20 -3.35 0.30 9.26
CA LEU A 20 -1.94 0.62 9.08
C LEU A 20 -1.76 0.92 7.61
N PRO A 21 -1.69 2.19 7.18
CA PRO A 21 -1.26 2.46 5.82
C PRO A 21 0.15 1.90 5.69
N LEU A 22 0.53 1.46 4.51
CA LEU A 22 1.91 1.10 4.22
C LEU A 22 2.87 2.25 4.60
N PHE A 23 2.34 3.48 4.72
CA PHE A 23 3.00 4.68 5.25
C PHE A 23 2.04 5.47 6.13
N ASP A 24 2.56 6.17 7.14
CA ASP A 24 1.86 7.30 7.74
C ASP A 24 1.41 8.20 6.58
N ALA A 25 0.14 8.59 6.58
CA ALA A 25 -0.45 9.40 5.54
C ALA A 25 0.56 10.49 5.14
N VAL A 26 1.12 10.35 3.93
CA VAL A 26 1.90 11.43 3.36
C VAL A 26 0.93 12.60 3.34
N GLU A 27 1.23 13.65 4.11
CA GLU A 27 0.47 14.88 4.04
C GLU A 27 0.26 15.19 2.56
N GLU A 28 -0.99 15.13 2.13
CA GLU A 28 -1.32 15.59 0.78
C GLU A 28 -0.77 17.01 0.68
N PRO A 29 0.08 17.30 -0.31
CA PRO A 29 0.65 18.64 -0.42
C PRO A 29 -0.50 19.63 -0.44
N PRO A 30 -0.40 20.77 0.27
CA PRO A 30 -1.47 21.75 0.39
C PRO A 30 -1.98 22.11 -1.01
N VAL A 31 -3.28 21.98 -1.15
CA VAL A 31 -3.97 22.17 -2.42
C VAL A 31 -3.94 23.65 -2.74
N VAL A 32 -3.21 24.07 -3.77
CA VAL A 32 -3.19 25.45 -4.24
C VAL A 32 -4.52 25.71 -4.96
N ALA A 33 -5.37 26.54 -4.36
CA ALA A 33 -6.57 27.04 -5.02
C ALA A 33 -6.15 28.14 -6.03
N PRO A 34 -6.40 27.95 -7.33
CA PRO A 34 -6.10 28.99 -8.31
C PRO A 34 -7.01 30.22 -8.07
N ARG A 35 -6.43 31.42 -8.24
CA ARG A 35 -7.18 32.68 -8.19
C ARG A 35 -8.28 32.66 -9.26
N THR A 36 -9.50 32.91 -8.86
CA THR A 36 -10.67 33.02 -9.76
C THR A 36 -10.46 34.13 -10.78
N PRO A 37 -10.50 33.87 -12.09
CA PRO A 37 -10.51 34.94 -13.06
C PRO A 37 -11.88 35.65 -13.03
N GLN A 38 -11.88 36.96 -12.92
CA GLN A 38 -13.07 37.78 -13.07
C GLN A 38 -13.68 37.58 -14.46
N ARG A 39 -14.95 37.23 -14.48
CA ARG A 39 -15.78 37.13 -15.69
C ARG A 39 -15.95 38.50 -16.30
N GLN A 40 -15.38 38.74 -17.46
CA GLN A 40 -15.88 39.75 -18.39
C GLN A 40 -16.79 39.07 -19.41
N GLY A 41 -17.92 39.72 -19.65
CA GLY A 41 -19.09 39.10 -20.23
C GLY A 41 -19.18 39.07 -21.74
N SER A 42 -20.26 38.47 -22.14
CA SER A 42 -21.13 38.67 -23.31
C SER A 42 -20.77 38.02 -24.64
N GLY A 43 -21.72 37.21 -25.10
CA GLY A 43 -22.15 37.03 -26.49
C GLY A 43 -22.64 35.61 -26.82
N PRO A 44 -23.85 35.50 -27.43
CA PRO A 44 -24.52 34.21 -27.62
C PRO A 44 -24.27 33.61 -29.02
N GLY A 45 -24.43 32.30 -29.11
CA GLY A 45 -24.73 31.69 -30.41
C GLY A 45 -23.96 30.38 -30.74
N GLY A 46 -24.69 29.29 -30.93
CA GLY A 46 -24.18 28.14 -31.63
C GLY A 46 -24.50 26.80 -31.00
N LEU A 47 -25.68 26.27 -31.25
CA LEU A 47 -26.02 24.88 -31.09
C LEU A 47 -25.21 24.04 -32.11
N ALA A 48 -24.53 23.03 -31.64
CA ALA A 48 -24.12 21.87 -32.44
C ALA A 48 -23.91 20.62 -31.52
N PRO A 49 -24.01 19.38 -32.03
CA PRO A 49 -24.74 18.30 -31.41
C PRO A 49 -23.92 17.47 -30.44
N ALA A 50 -24.64 16.81 -29.54
CA ALA A 50 -24.14 15.76 -28.69
C ALA A 50 -23.71 14.56 -29.54
N ASP A 51 -22.46 14.15 -29.40
CA ASP A 51 -22.10 12.76 -29.59
C ASP A 51 -20.75 12.43 -28.91
N GLY A 52 -20.70 11.26 -28.32
CA GLY A 52 -19.46 10.52 -28.16
C GLY A 52 -18.73 10.66 -26.81
N GLY A 53 -18.82 9.60 -26.05
CA GLY A 53 -17.77 8.99 -25.26
C GLY A 53 -16.69 9.88 -24.67
N LEU A 54 -16.68 10.00 -23.34
CA LEU A 54 -15.59 10.60 -22.58
C LEU A 54 -14.25 9.87 -22.84
N ARG A 55 -13.59 10.15 -23.95
CA ARG A 55 -12.15 9.90 -24.08
C ARG A 55 -11.46 10.82 -23.09
N ARG A 56 -10.98 10.26 -21.98
CA ARG A 56 -10.05 10.93 -21.07
C ARG A 56 -8.84 11.34 -21.89
N SER A 57 -8.70 12.60 -22.24
CA SER A 57 -7.53 13.10 -22.97
C SER A 57 -6.33 13.03 -22.04
N ILE A 58 -5.53 11.98 -22.21
CA ILE A 58 -4.23 11.82 -21.56
C ILE A 58 -3.21 12.43 -22.51
N SER A 59 -2.43 13.39 -22.03
CA SER A 59 -1.32 13.97 -22.78
C SER A 59 -0.02 13.84 -22.01
N ARG A 60 1.02 13.28 -22.61
CA ARG A 60 2.38 13.31 -22.08
C ARG A 60 3.03 14.65 -22.35
N ARG A 61 3.71 15.20 -21.37
CA ARG A 61 4.36 16.50 -21.40
C ARG A 61 5.67 16.45 -20.62
N THR A 62 6.52 17.43 -20.86
CA THR A 62 7.80 17.58 -20.16
C THR A 62 7.84 18.95 -19.49
N ALA A 63 8.25 18.99 -18.21
CA ALA A 63 8.57 20.21 -17.46
C ALA A 63 10.03 20.18 -17.03
N ARG A 64 10.63 21.36 -16.85
CA ARG A 64 11.97 21.45 -16.25
C ARG A 64 11.85 21.68 -14.75
N LEU A 65 12.32 20.72 -13.97
CA LEU A 65 12.33 20.76 -12.50
C LEU A 65 13.77 20.54 -12.01
N GLY A 66 14.29 21.45 -11.20
CA GLY A 66 15.69 21.41 -10.73
C GLY A 66 16.72 21.36 -11.85
N GLY A 67 16.42 21.99 -13.00
CA GLY A 67 17.28 21.94 -14.17
C GLY A 67 17.17 20.67 -15.02
N HIS A 68 16.45 19.65 -14.57
CA HIS A 68 16.27 18.36 -15.26
C HIS A 68 14.92 18.29 -15.98
N PRO A 69 14.84 17.68 -17.19
CA PRO A 69 13.59 17.41 -17.84
C PRO A 69 12.86 16.28 -17.11
N VAL A 70 11.62 16.53 -16.69
CA VAL A 70 10.74 15.57 -16.03
C VAL A 70 9.50 15.38 -16.91
N GLU A 71 9.30 14.17 -17.41
CA GLU A 71 8.08 13.82 -18.12
C GLU A 71 6.92 13.62 -17.17
N TYR A 72 5.73 14.08 -17.55
CA TYR A 72 4.52 13.88 -16.78
C TYR A 72 3.29 13.60 -17.67
N GLU A 73 2.37 12.84 -17.10
CA GLU A 73 1.06 12.59 -17.71
C GLU A 73 0.05 13.61 -17.20
N LEU A 74 -0.51 14.42 -18.11
CA LEU A 74 -1.56 15.37 -17.76
C LEU A 74 -2.93 14.74 -17.99
N ARG A 75 -3.75 14.67 -16.92
CA ARG A 75 -5.15 14.25 -16.95
C ARG A 75 -6.07 15.43 -16.61
N ARG A 76 -7.02 15.71 -17.46
CA ARG A 76 -8.07 16.68 -17.17
C ARG A 76 -9.22 16.04 -16.38
N SER A 77 -9.65 16.69 -15.29
CA SER A 77 -10.67 16.17 -14.39
C SER A 77 -11.70 17.21 -14.01
N ARG A 78 -12.76 16.77 -13.30
CA ARG A 78 -13.77 17.65 -12.72
C ARG A 78 -13.39 18.18 -11.32
N ARG A 79 -12.21 17.85 -10.82
CA ARG A 79 -11.71 18.37 -9.53
C ARG A 79 -11.54 19.89 -9.59
N ARG A 80 -11.56 20.55 -8.43
CA ARG A 80 -11.38 22.00 -8.33
C ARG A 80 -9.92 22.43 -8.21
N THR A 81 -9.00 21.49 -8.06
CA THR A 81 -7.59 21.73 -7.71
C THR A 81 -6.66 20.91 -8.59
N ILE A 82 -5.40 21.36 -8.71
CA ILE A 82 -4.32 20.60 -9.33
C ILE A 82 -3.84 19.56 -8.31
N GLY A 83 -3.75 18.30 -8.72
CA GLY A 83 -3.21 17.21 -7.91
C GLY A 83 -1.99 16.58 -8.56
N PHE A 84 -1.01 16.21 -7.76
CA PHE A 84 0.20 15.51 -8.18
C PHE A 84 0.20 14.10 -7.61
N CYS A 85 0.58 13.11 -8.42
CA CYS A 85 0.76 11.72 -8.02
C CYS A 85 2.02 11.20 -8.69
N VAL A 86 2.86 10.53 -7.93
CA VAL A 86 4.03 9.81 -8.46
C VAL A 86 3.77 8.33 -8.22
N ASP A 87 3.79 7.55 -9.29
CA ASP A 87 3.58 6.09 -9.26
C ASP A 87 4.54 5.39 -10.24
N ASP A 88 4.36 4.09 -10.48
CA ASP A 88 5.19 3.29 -11.38
C ASP A 88 5.27 3.84 -12.82
N ALA A 89 4.24 4.54 -13.26
CA ALA A 89 4.21 5.18 -14.57
C ALA A 89 4.91 6.57 -14.57
N GLY A 90 5.41 7.03 -13.42
CA GLY A 90 6.06 8.33 -13.24
C GLY A 90 5.14 9.41 -12.68
N LEU A 91 5.44 10.67 -12.98
CA LEU A 91 4.67 11.81 -12.51
C LEU A 91 3.35 11.95 -13.27
N ARG A 92 2.24 11.99 -12.55
CA ARG A 92 0.92 12.29 -13.07
C ARG A 92 0.39 13.58 -12.48
N VAL A 93 -0.07 14.47 -13.35
CA VAL A 93 -0.70 15.74 -12.96
C VAL A 93 -2.17 15.68 -13.33
N THR A 94 -3.04 15.89 -12.36
CA THR A 94 -4.48 15.97 -12.57
C THR A 94 -4.93 17.41 -12.39
N ALA A 95 -5.54 18.02 -13.41
CA ALA A 95 -5.93 19.42 -13.38
C ALA A 95 -7.37 19.63 -13.88
N PRO A 96 -8.10 20.65 -13.35
CA PRO A 96 -9.37 21.08 -13.89
C PRO A 96 -9.27 21.50 -15.35
N LYS A 97 -10.37 21.41 -16.13
CA LYS A 97 -10.37 21.78 -17.54
C LYS A 97 -10.03 23.26 -17.79
N TRP A 98 -10.37 24.12 -16.84
CA TRP A 98 -10.20 25.57 -16.93
C TRP A 98 -8.80 26.06 -16.52
N VAL A 99 -7.98 25.24 -15.87
CA VAL A 99 -6.60 25.59 -15.49
C VAL A 99 -5.71 25.61 -16.73
N THR A 100 -4.96 26.69 -16.91
CA THR A 100 -4.03 26.84 -18.06
C THR A 100 -2.79 25.96 -17.90
N LEU A 101 -2.02 25.81 -18.97
CA LEU A 101 -0.75 25.10 -18.90
C LEU A 101 0.28 25.88 -18.09
N ALA A 102 0.26 27.22 -18.20
CA ALA A 102 1.13 28.09 -17.42
C ALA A 102 0.87 27.95 -15.89
N ASP A 103 -0.38 27.81 -15.48
CA ASP A 103 -0.72 27.54 -14.08
C ASP A 103 -0.22 26.16 -13.62
N ILE A 104 -0.28 25.16 -14.49
CA ILE A 104 0.26 23.81 -14.20
C ILE A 104 1.77 23.88 -14.06
N ASP A 105 2.47 24.57 -14.96
CA ASP A 105 3.92 24.72 -14.92
C ASP A 105 4.36 25.48 -13.65
N ALA A 106 3.63 26.54 -13.27
CA ALA A 106 3.88 27.27 -12.02
C ALA A 106 3.69 26.36 -10.79
N ALA A 107 2.64 25.54 -10.78
CA ALA A 107 2.37 24.60 -9.68
C ALA A 107 3.41 23.46 -9.62
N LEU A 108 3.94 23.01 -10.77
CA LEU A 108 5.05 22.04 -10.82
C LEU A 108 6.33 22.62 -10.24
N ILE A 109 6.65 23.88 -10.55
CA ILE A 109 7.83 24.58 -10.00
C ILE A 109 7.66 24.77 -8.49
N GLU A 110 6.46 25.16 -8.02
CA GLU A 110 6.18 25.32 -6.57
C GLU A 110 6.42 23.99 -5.81
N LYS A 111 6.07 22.86 -6.40
CA LYS A 111 6.20 21.53 -5.81
C LYS A 111 7.46 20.77 -6.23
N GLU A 112 8.40 21.44 -6.92
CA GLU A 112 9.60 20.84 -7.49
C GLU A 112 10.34 19.93 -6.52
N ARG A 113 10.69 20.44 -5.33
CA ARG A 113 11.46 19.67 -4.32
C ARG A 113 10.73 18.40 -3.89
N TRP A 114 9.42 18.47 -3.70
CA TRP A 114 8.60 17.33 -3.33
C TRP A 114 8.54 16.32 -4.48
N ILE A 115 8.29 16.77 -5.71
CA ILE A 115 8.21 15.92 -6.90
C ILE A 115 9.53 15.17 -7.12
N LEU A 116 10.66 15.88 -7.11
CA LEU A 116 11.97 15.27 -7.33
C LEU A 116 12.32 14.25 -6.26
N ARG A 117 12.05 14.56 -4.98
CA ARG A 117 12.23 13.60 -3.88
C ARG A 117 11.37 12.36 -4.10
N LYS A 118 10.10 12.52 -4.45
CA LYS A 118 9.19 11.39 -4.70
C LYS A 118 9.61 10.55 -5.90
N LEU A 119 10.10 11.15 -6.96
CA LEU A 119 10.61 10.41 -8.12
C LEU A 119 11.86 9.58 -7.77
N VAL A 120 12.74 10.09 -6.91
CA VAL A 120 13.90 9.32 -6.40
C VAL A 120 13.40 8.17 -5.52
N GLU A 121 12.57 8.45 -4.53
CA GLU A 121 11.97 7.44 -3.66
C GLU A 121 11.33 6.31 -4.49
N TRP A 122 10.55 6.65 -5.51
CA TRP A 122 9.90 5.66 -6.39
C TRP A 122 10.89 4.84 -7.24
N ARG A 123 11.96 5.44 -7.74
CA ARG A 123 13.02 4.70 -8.45
C ARG A 123 13.70 3.68 -7.55
N ASP A 124 14.02 4.10 -6.33
CA ASP A 124 14.63 3.22 -5.34
C ASP A 124 13.68 2.08 -4.96
N HIS A 125 12.37 2.37 -4.81
CA HIS A 125 11.34 1.38 -4.58
C HIS A 125 11.18 0.40 -5.75
N ALA A 126 11.19 0.89 -7.00
CA ALA A 126 11.11 0.04 -8.19
C ALA A 126 12.31 -0.91 -8.29
N GLN A 127 13.53 -0.42 -8.03
CA GLN A 127 14.74 -1.25 -8.01
C GLN A 127 14.70 -2.29 -6.88
N ARG A 128 14.21 -1.92 -5.70
CA ARG A 128 14.03 -2.87 -4.58
C ARG A 128 12.97 -3.92 -4.92
N ARG A 129 11.88 -3.52 -5.58
CA ARG A 129 10.82 -4.44 -6.03
C ARG A 129 11.35 -5.47 -7.00
N GLU A 130 12.13 -5.05 -8.00
CA GLU A 130 12.76 -5.96 -8.96
C GLU A 130 13.69 -6.97 -8.28
N ARG A 131 14.47 -6.53 -7.27
CA ARG A 131 15.32 -7.42 -6.47
C ARG A 131 14.52 -8.38 -5.57
N LEU A 132 13.30 -8.02 -5.18
CA LEU A 132 12.42 -8.81 -4.32
C LEU A 132 11.41 -9.63 -5.11
N SER A 133 11.33 -9.46 -6.45
CA SER A 133 10.45 -10.27 -7.29
C SER A 133 10.89 -11.73 -7.23
N VAL A 134 9.97 -12.60 -6.89
CA VAL A 134 10.23 -14.06 -6.89
C VAL A 134 10.26 -14.54 -8.32
N ARG A 135 11.35 -15.17 -8.73
CA ARG A 135 11.38 -15.96 -9.96
C ARG A 135 10.75 -17.31 -9.68
N TRP A 136 9.65 -17.59 -10.39
CA TRP A 136 8.92 -18.85 -10.22
C TRP A 136 9.55 -19.95 -11.08
N GLU A 137 10.70 -20.45 -10.62
CA GLU A 137 11.47 -21.51 -11.30
C GLU A 137 12.13 -22.43 -10.27
N ASP A 138 12.48 -23.63 -10.70
CA ASP A 138 13.22 -24.57 -9.85
C ASP A 138 14.60 -24.01 -9.47
N GLY A 139 14.95 -24.09 -8.21
CA GLY A 139 16.19 -23.53 -7.67
C GLY A 139 16.13 -22.03 -7.34
N ALA A 140 15.01 -21.33 -7.56
CA ALA A 140 14.90 -19.92 -7.21
C ALA A 140 14.67 -19.72 -5.71
N PRO A 141 15.20 -18.63 -5.10
CA PRO A 141 14.95 -18.32 -3.71
C PRO A 141 13.58 -17.67 -3.49
N VAL A 142 12.98 -17.95 -2.34
CA VAL A 142 11.81 -17.23 -1.81
C VAL A 142 12.06 -16.85 -0.36
N ALA A 143 11.65 -15.63 0.03
CA ALA A 143 11.82 -15.16 1.40
C ALA A 143 10.79 -15.79 2.34
N LEU A 144 11.24 -16.27 3.50
CA LEU A 144 10.40 -16.77 4.59
C LEU A 144 10.98 -16.30 5.93
N MET A 145 10.20 -15.55 6.70
CA MET A 145 10.60 -15.03 8.02
C MET A 145 11.99 -14.36 8.01
N GLY A 146 12.24 -13.52 6.97
CA GLY A 146 13.51 -12.81 6.78
C GLY A 146 14.68 -13.65 6.27
N ARG A 147 14.48 -14.96 6.02
CA ARG A 147 15.49 -15.87 5.48
C ARG A 147 15.17 -16.23 4.04
N GLN A 148 16.18 -16.51 3.24
CA GLN A 148 16.00 -17.05 1.88
C GLN A 148 15.95 -18.56 1.93
N ILE A 149 14.88 -19.15 1.42
CA ILE A 149 14.74 -20.60 1.24
C ILE A 149 14.69 -20.92 -0.25
N MET A 150 15.28 -22.04 -0.66
CA MET A 150 15.38 -22.42 -2.06
C MET A 150 14.21 -23.30 -2.46
N MET A 151 13.46 -22.91 -3.47
CA MET A 151 12.40 -23.75 -4.05
C MET A 151 13.01 -24.90 -4.85
N ARG A 152 12.47 -26.11 -4.69
CA ARG A 152 12.84 -27.28 -5.47
C ARG A 152 11.60 -28.05 -5.91
N ILE A 153 11.46 -28.24 -7.21
CA ILE A 153 10.42 -29.11 -7.77
C ILE A 153 10.87 -30.56 -7.62
N ASP A 154 10.08 -31.34 -6.88
CA ASP A 154 10.33 -32.74 -6.64
C ASP A 154 9.04 -33.55 -6.88
N ALA A 155 8.96 -34.22 -8.04
CA ALA A 155 7.79 -35.01 -8.42
C ALA A 155 7.51 -36.19 -7.46
N THR A 156 8.47 -36.57 -6.61
CA THR A 156 8.30 -37.63 -5.62
C THR A 156 7.80 -37.14 -4.28
N ALA A 157 7.89 -35.82 -4.01
CA ALA A 157 7.42 -35.23 -2.78
C ALA A 157 5.89 -35.25 -2.69
N ARG A 158 5.36 -35.55 -1.50
CA ARG A 158 3.92 -35.47 -1.22
C ARG A 158 3.57 -34.10 -0.63
N GLY A 159 3.09 -33.19 -1.49
CA GLY A 159 2.76 -31.82 -1.09
C GLY A 159 4.00 -30.91 -1.05
N ILE A 160 4.01 -29.94 -0.12
CA ILE A 160 5.12 -29.00 0.04
C ILE A 160 5.72 -29.18 1.43
N VAL A 161 7.03 -29.45 1.47
CA VAL A 161 7.78 -29.70 2.70
C VAL A 161 9.00 -28.79 2.75
N LEU A 162 9.17 -28.07 3.85
CA LEU A 162 10.37 -27.31 4.16
C LEU A 162 11.29 -28.17 5.04
N HIS A 163 12.47 -28.43 4.57
CA HIS A 163 13.55 -29.08 5.34
C HIS A 163 14.79 -28.18 5.24
N ASP A 164 15.29 -27.72 6.38
CA ASP A 164 16.33 -26.69 6.47
C ASP A 164 15.94 -25.44 5.66
N ASP A 165 16.68 -25.09 4.62
CA ASP A 165 16.43 -23.96 3.74
C ASP A 165 15.96 -24.39 2.34
N VAL A 166 15.48 -25.63 2.18
CA VAL A 166 14.97 -26.18 0.90
C VAL A 166 13.47 -26.46 1.02
N LEU A 167 12.70 -25.80 0.17
CA LEU A 167 11.27 -26.00 0.02
C LEU A 167 11.02 -26.99 -1.13
N SER A 168 10.85 -28.28 -0.81
CA SER A 168 10.51 -29.31 -1.78
C SER A 168 9.03 -29.23 -2.13
N ILE A 169 8.73 -29.10 -3.42
CA ILE A 169 7.38 -28.85 -3.95
C ILE A 169 6.98 -30.06 -4.81
N GLY A 170 5.95 -30.79 -4.39
CA GLY A 170 5.42 -31.98 -5.05
C GLY A 170 4.67 -31.65 -6.34
N LEU A 171 5.40 -31.22 -7.36
CA LEU A 171 4.89 -30.91 -8.70
C LEU A 171 5.68 -31.69 -9.75
N PRO A 172 5.07 -31.98 -10.92
CA PRO A 172 5.80 -32.59 -12.03
C PRO A 172 6.88 -31.61 -12.56
N GLN A 173 7.98 -32.15 -13.10
CA GLN A 173 9.10 -31.35 -13.62
C GLN A 173 8.71 -30.37 -14.74
N GLY A 174 7.58 -30.57 -15.40
CA GLY A 174 7.02 -29.67 -16.42
C GLY A 174 5.90 -28.76 -15.89
N ALA A 175 5.80 -28.57 -14.57
CA ALA A 175 4.79 -27.68 -13.99
C ALA A 175 4.93 -26.25 -14.54
N SER A 176 3.80 -25.59 -14.79
CA SER A 176 3.81 -24.20 -15.25
C SER A 176 4.19 -23.24 -14.11
N VAL A 177 4.60 -22.03 -14.49
CA VAL A 177 4.91 -20.95 -13.56
C VAL A 177 3.72 -20.67 -12.63
N GLU A 178 2.49 -20.70 -13.17
CA GLU A 178 1.27 -20.49 -12.42
C GLU A 178 1.04 -21.60 -11.39
N GLN A 179 1.24 -22.86 -11.78
CA GLN A 179 1.11 -24.00 -10.86
C GLN A 179 2.11 -23.91 -9.70
N LEU A 180 3.36 -23.53 -10.00
CA LEU A 180 4.39 -23.34 -9.00
C LEU A 180 4.06 -22.20 -8.06
N SER A 181 3.71 -21.04 -8.61
CA SER A 181 3.36 -19.84 -7.82
C SER A 181 2.14 -20.07 -6.92
N ASP A 182 1.08 -20.68 -7.45
CA ASP A 182 -0.13 -20.98 -6.69
C ASP A 182 0.12 -21.94 -5.54
N ALA A 183 0.89 -22.99 -5.79
CA ALA A 183 1.25 -23.98 -4.79
C ALA A 183 2.07 -23.35 -3.64
N VAL A 184 3.09 -22.56 -3.99
CA VAL A 184 3.94 -21.86 -3.00
C VAL A 184 3.16 -20.78 -2.25
N HIS A 185 2.33 -20.00 -2.93
CA HIS A 185 1.46 -19.00 -2.28
C HIS A 185 0.50 -19.64 -1.27
N ALA A 186 -0.14 -20.76 -1.63
CA ALA A 186 -1.02 -21.47 -0.72
C ALA A 186 -0.26 -21.96 0.53
N TRP A 187 0.95 -22.47 0.35
CA TRP A 187 1.81 -22.91 1.45
C TRP A 187 2.25 -21.73 2.33
N LEU A 188 2.69 -20.62 1.74
CA LEU A 188 3.07 -19.39 2.48
C LEU A 188 1.91 -18.84 3.29
N GLN A 189 0.68 -18.83 2.72
CA GLN A 189 -0.52 -18.43 3.47
C GLN A 189 -0.81 -19.37 4.63
N GLY A 190 -0.58 -20.67 4.46
CA GLY A 190 -0.66 -21.65 5.54
C GLY A 190 0.34 -21.34 6.66
N ARG A 191 1.60 -21.06 6.30
CA ARG A 191 2.65 -20.66 7.27
C ARG A 191 2.32 -19.35 7.98
N ALA A 192 1.85 -18.34 7.22
CA ALA A 192 1.41 -17.06 7.79
C ALA A 192 0.30 -17.28 8.83
N ARG A 193 -0.68 -18.14 8.55
CA ARG A 193 -1.77 -18.45 9.48
C ARG A 193 -1.25 -19.05 10.79
N ILE A 194 -0.31 -19.97 10.73
CA ILE A 194 0.29 -20.61 11.91
C ILE A 194 1.04 -19.57 12.73
N VAL A 195 2.00 -18.86 12.10
CA VAL A 195 2.83 -17.88 12.78
C VAL A 195 1.99 -16.76 13.40
N PHE A 196 1.03 -16.20 12.66
CA PHE A 196 0.22 -15.09 13.18
C PHE A 196 -0.69 -15.54 14.33
N ALA A 197 -1.22 -16.76 14.30
CA ALA A 197 -1.96 -17.32 15.44
C ALA A 197 -1.08 -17.42 16.70
N GLU A 198 0.15 -17.93 16.56
CA GLU A 198 1.12 -18.02 17.65
C GLU A 198 1.47 -16.64 18.22
N ARG A 199 1.68 -15.65 17.35
CA ARG A 199 2.04 -14.29 17.79
C ARG A 199 0.87 -13.55 18.43
N LEU A 200 -0.34 -13.72 17.91
CA LEU A 200 -1.57 -13.21 18.56
C LEU A 200 -1.78 -13.83 19.94
N ALA A 201 -1.60 -15.14 20.06
CA ALA A 201 -1.67 -15.85 21.34
C ALA A 201 -0.59 -15.42 22.34
N LEU A 202 0.57 -14.97 21.86
CA LEU A 202 1.66 -14.45 22.70
C LEU A 202 1.38 -13.04 23.20
N TYR A 203 0.98 -12.11 22.33
CA TYR A 203 0.87 -10.69 22.66
C TYR A 203 -0.50 -10.29 23.19
N GLY A 204 -1.57 -10.97 22.79
CA GLY A 204 -2.93 -10.70 23.26
C GLY A 204 -3.02 -10.71 24.80
N PRO A 205 -2.63 -11.80 25.47
CA PRO A 205 -2.65 -11.88 26.94
C PRO A 205 -1.72 -10.85 27.62
N ARG A 206 -0.55 -10.55 27.04
CA ARG A 206 0.39 -9.56 27.57
C ARG A 206 -0.18 -8.15 27.59
N LEU A 207 -1.03 -7.83 26.63
CA LEU A 207 -1.73 -6.56 26.52
C LEU A 207 -3.09 -6.56 27.22
N GLY A 208 -3.61 -7.74 27.62
CA GLY A 208 -4.97 -7.92 28.08
C GLY A 208 -6.01 -7.64 26.99
N LEU A 209 -5.66 -7.93 25.72
CA LEU A 209 -6.46 -7.64 24.55
C LEU A 209 -6.69 -8.92 23.73
N GLU A 210 -7.92 -9.12 23.27
CA GLU A 210 -8.29 -10.27 22.43
C GLU A 210 -9.16 -9.79 21.28
N PRO A 211 -8.76 -10.06 20.01
CA PRO A 211 -9.58 -9.72 18.87
C PRO A 211 -10.83 -10.62 18.83
N THR A 212 -11.99 -10.07 18.46
CA THR A 212 -13.22 -10.85 18.27
C THR A 212 -13.05 -11.95 17.23
N ARG A 213 -12.23 -11.71 16.24
CA ARG A 213 -11.78 -12.63 15.19
C ARG A 213 -10.60 -12.06 14.46
N TRP A 214 -9.82 -12.91 13.82
CA TRP A 214 -8.79 -12.46 12.91
C TRP A 214 -8.78 -13.28 11.61
N ARG A 215 -8.26 -12.71 10.53
CA ARG A 215 -8.15 -13.36 9.21
C ARG A 215 -6.93 -12.87 8.47
N LEU A 216 -6.46 -13.70 7.52
CA LEU A 216 -5.51 -13.26 6.51
C LEU A 216 -6.17 -12.29 5.52
N SER A 217 -5.35 -11.41 4.97
CA SER A 217 -5.69 -10.42 3.96
C SER A 217 -4.67 -10.48 2.82
N SER A 218 -5.12 -10.18 1.62
CA SER A 218 -4.27 -9.98 0.43
C SER A 218 -4.35 -8.51 -0.05
N ALA A 219 -4.63 -7.57 0.87
CA ALA A 219 -4.73 -6.15 0.54
C ALA A 219 -3.39 -5.64 -0.03
N ARG A 220 -3.46 -4.82 -1.09
CA ARG A 220 -2.27 -4.28 -1.78
C ARG A 220 -1.70 -3.03 -1.09
N THR A 221 -2.44 -2.41 -0.18
CA THR A 221 -2.15 -1.08 0.37
C THR A 221 -2.00 -1.05 1.89
N ARG A 222 -2.00 -2.22 2.55
CA ARG A 222 -1.90 -2.27 4.01
C ARG A 222 -1.39 -3.61 4.53
N TRP A 223 -0.63 -3.58 5.61
CA TRP A 223 -0.10 -4.75 6.28
C TRP A 223 -1.07 -5.35 7.29
N GLY A 224 -1.86 -4.50 7.93
CA GLY A 224 -2.89 -4.89 8.87
C GLY A 224 -4.08 -3.94 8.84
N SER A 225 -5.13 -4.29 9.55
CA SER A 225 -6.24 -3.39 9.89
C SER A 225 -7.04 -3.94 11.06
N CYS A 226 -7.41 -3.07 11.98
CA CYS A 226 -8.37 -3.34 13.04
C CYS A 226 -9.67 -2.58 12.75
N ALA A 227 -10.81 -3.27 12.83
CA ALA A 227 -12.12 -2.67 12.63
C ALA A 227 -12.78 -2.35 13.99
N ALA A 228 -13.79 -1.47 13.97
CA ALA A 228 -14.49 -1.06 15.19
C ALA A 228 -15.24 -2.21 15.91
N ASP A 229 -15.49 -3.32 15.20
CA ASP A 229 -16.06 -4.54 15.80
C ASP A 229 -15.00 -5.42 16.49
N GLY A 230 -13.76 -4.96 16.60
CA GLY A 230 -12.64 -5.70 17.16
C GLY A 230 -12.06 -6.79 16.26
N SER A 231 -12.47 -6.87 14.99
CA SER A 231 -11.90 -7.82 14.04
C SER A 231 -10.57 -7.31 13.45
N ILE A 232 -9.56 -8.19 13.40
CA ILE A 232 -8.24 -7.90 12.86
C ILE A 232 -8.03 -8.63 11.52
N ARG A 233 -7.42 -7.94 10.57
CA ARG A 233 -6.93 -8.54 9.32
C ARG A 233 -5.43 -8.31 9.22
N LEU A 234 -4.68 -9.35 8.84
CA LEU A 234 -3.23 -9.33 8.70
C LEU A 234 -2.86 -9.78 7.30
N ASN A 235 -2.01 -9.03 6.64
CA ASN A 235 -1.56 -9.36 5.30
C ASN A 235 -0.64 -10.59 5.35
N TRP A 236 -1.01 -11.65 4.61
CA TRP A 236 -0.23 -12.89 4.61
C TRP A 236 1.22 -12.67 4.16
N ARG A 237 1.49 -11.66 3.34
CA ARG A 237 2.83 -11.33 2.86
C ARG A 237 3.81 -10.92 3.96
N LEU A 238 3.30 -10.59 5.16
CA LEU A 238 4.15 -10.40 6.33
C LEU A 238 5.04 -11.63 6.64
N VAL A 239 4.66 -12.83 6.17
CA VAL A 239 5.46 -14.06 6.33
C VAL A 239 6.85 -13.98 5.67
N HIS A 240 7.06 -13.04 4.75
CA HIS A 240 8.37 -12.81 4.11
C HIS A 240 9.34 -12.02 5.00
N PHE A 241 8.82 -11.29 5.98
CA PHE A 241 9.62 -10.42 6.85
C PHE A 241 10.17 -11.14 8.07
N PRO A 242 11.25 -10.62 8.67
CA PRO A 242 11.70 -11.05 9.98
C PRO A 242 10.58 -10.98 11.02
N LEU A 243 10.70 -11.85 12.04
CA LEU A 243 9.65 -12.02 13.05
C LEU A 243 9.36 -10.73 13.81
N GLU A 244 10.36 -9.88 14.00
CA GLU A 244 10.25 -8.58 14.69
C GLU A 244 9.28 -7.64 13.97
N ILE A 245 9.25 -7.67 12.63
CA ILE A 245 8.30 -6.89 11.82
C ILE A 245 6.89 -7.47 11.93
N VAL A 246 6.76 -8.79 11.88
CA VAL A 246 5.46 -9.48 12.08
C VAL A 246 4.89 -9.12 13.44
N ASP A 247 5.72 -9.18 14.50
CA ASP A 247 5.36 -8.84 15.86
C ASP A 247 4.91 -7.39 15.98
N TYR A 248 5.65 -6.47 15.37
CA TYR A 248 5.28 -5.06 15.35
C TYR A 248 3.90 -4.84 14.75
N VAL A 249 3.61 -5.43 13.57
CA VAL A 249 2.29 -5.27 12.93
C VAL A 249 1.18 -5.90 13.77
N ILE A 250 1.41 -7.08 14.35
CA ILE A 250 0.42 -7.76 15.19
C ILE A 250 0.12 -6.94 16.46
N VAL A 251 1.14 -6.46 17.14
CA VAL A 251 0.99 -5.62 18.35
C VAL A 251 0.32 -4.29 18.00
N HIS A 252 0.64 -3.70 16.86
CA HIS A 252 0.01 -2.48 16.35
C HIS A 252 -1.51 -2.69 16.16
N GLU A 253 -1.91 -3.76 15.49
CA GLU A 253 -3.34 -4.05 15.29
C GLU A 253 -4.06 -4.41 16.61
N LEU A 254 -3.38 -5.10 17.53
CA LEU A 254 -3.92 -5.35 18.87
C LEU A 254 -4.10 -4.06 19.65
N ALA A 255 -3.15 -3.11 19.58
CA ALA A 255 -3.24 -1.83 20.28
C ALA A 255 -4.45 -1.01 19.83
N HIS A 256 -4.89 -1.17 18.58
CA HIS A 256 -6.11 -0.55 18.07
C HIS A 256 -7.40 -1.05 18.73
N LEU A 257 -7.40 -2.21 19.35
CA LEU A 257 -8.55 -2.67 20.15
C LEU A 257 -8.80 -1.77 21.37
N LYS A 258 -7.78 -1.03 21.81
CA LYS A 258 -7.84 -0.12 22.97
C LYS A 258 -7.84 1.36 22.56
N GLU A 259 -6.99 1.72 21.62
CA GLU A 259 -6.77 3.11 21.18
C GLU A 259 -6.81 3.18 19.66
N MET A 260 -7.88 3.74 19.12
CA MET A 260 -8.09 3.79 17.66
C MET A 260 -7.18 4.80 16.95
N ASN A 261 -6.67 5.80 17.66
CA ASN A 261 -5.80 6.84 17.12
C ASN A 261 -4.35 6.62 17.58
N HIS A 262 -3.39 6.92 16.70
CA HIS A 262 -1.96 6.80 16.97
C HIS A 262 -1.41 7.89 17.92
N GLY A 263 -2.16 8.20 18.98
CA GLY A 263 -1.76 9.15 20.02
C GLY A 263 -0.74 8.55 21.02
N PRO A 264 -0.33 9.33 22.04
CA PRO A 264 0.64 8.86 23.03
C PRO A 264 0.24 7.57 23.77
N ARG A 265 -1.06 7.38 24.04
CA ARG A 265 -1.57 6.16 24.68
C ARG A 265 -1.43 4.92 23.81
N PHE A 266 -1.66 5.08 22.49
CA PHE A 266 -1.46 4.01 21.53
C PHE A 266 0.00 3.55 21.54
N TRP A 267 0.94 4.49 21.37
CA TRP A 267 2.36 4.17 21.33
C TRP A 267 2.88 3.63 22.66
N ALA A 268 2.36 4.13 23.80
CA ALA A 268 2.66 3.55 25.11
C ALA A 268 2.19 2.10 25.23
N THR A 269 1.03 1.75 24.64
CA THR A 269 0.54 0.37 24.57
C THR A 269 1.45 -0.51 23.74
N VAL A 270 1.88 -0.06 22.56
CA VAL A 270 2.84 -0.79 21.71
C VAL A 270 4.17 -0.99 22.44
N GLN A 271 4.72 0.09 23.00
CA GLN A 271 6.02 0.10 23.68
C GLN A 271 6.05 -0.81 24.93
N SER A 272 4.91 -1.00 25.59
CA SER A 272 4.84 -1.83 26.81
C SER A 272 5.24 -3.30 26.57
N VAL A 273 5.08 -3.81 25.34
CA VAL A 273 5.41 -5.20 24.97
C VAL A 273 6.48 -5.31 23.89
N LEU A 274 6.75 -4.22 23.17
CA LEU A 274 7.79 -4.11 22.15
C LEU A 274 8.58 -2.79 22.36
N PRO A 275 9.54 -2.74 23.31
CA PRO A 275 10.29 -1.51 23.61
C PRO A 275 11.02 -0.91 22.40
N GLU A 276 11.51 -1.76 21.48
CA GLU A 276 12.29 -1.38 20.30
C GLU A 276 11.46 -1.39 19.01
N PHE A 277 10.15 -1.17 19.08
CA PHE A 277 9.25 -1.25 17.93
C PHE A 277 9.61 -0.27 16.79
N GLU A 278 10.31 0.82 17.11
CA GLU A 278 10.66 1.86 16.13
C GLU A 278 11.57 1.33 15.02
N ALA A 279 12.49 0.41 15.35
CA ALA A 279 13.37 -0.23 14.37
C ALA A 279 12.55 -1.07 13.37
N ALA A 280 11.62 -1.89 13.85
CA ALA A 280 10.74 -2.69 13.00
C ALA A 280 9.79 -1.81 12.16
N ARG A 281 9.27 -0.73 12.75
CA ARG A 281 8.46 0.28 12.07
C ARG A 281 9.23 0.94 10.93
N GLN A 282 10.48 1.34 11.17
CA GLN A 282 11.31 1.96 10.14
C GLN A 282 11.63 0.98 9.02
N GLN A 283 12.03 -0.25 9.34
CA GLN A 283 12.28 -1.28 8.35
C GLN A 283 11.05 -1.53 7.47
N LEU A 284 9.86 -1.59 8.08
CA LEU A 284 8.61 -1.78 7.31
C LEU A 284 8.32 -0.61 6.36
N LYS A 285 8.66 0.63 6.75
CA LYS A 285 8.55 1.81 5.88
C LYS A 285 9.51 1.78 4.70
N ASP A 286 10.65 1.14 4.85
CA ASP A 286 11.66 1.03 3.79
C ASP A 286 11.29 -0.02 2.72
N PHE A 287 10.24 -0.81 2.95
CA PHE A 287 9.74 -1.76 1.96
C PHE A 287 8.75 -1.09 0.99
N PRO A 288 8.79 -1.45 -0.30
CA PRO A 288 7.88 -0.87 -1.30
C PRO A 288 6.41 -1.19 -1.01
N ASP A 289 5.54 -0.20 -1.29
CA ASP A 289 4.08 -0.26 -1.08
C ASP A 289 3.36 -1.37 -1.85
N ASP A 290 3.94 -1.80 -2.95
CA ASP A 290 3.36 -2.79 -3.85
C ASP A 290 4.18 -4.08 -3.76
N LEU A 291 3.85 -4.89 -2.76
CA LEU A 291 4.30 -6.28 -2.70
C LEU A 291 3.46 -7.12 -3.67
N THR A 292 3.47 -6.75 -4.93
CA THR A 292 3.12 -7.68 -5.98
C THR A 292 4.28 -8.67 -6.12
N MET A 293 4.27 -9.66 -5.25
CA MET A 293 4.88 -10.93 -5.59
C MET A 293 3.93 -11.57 -6.61
N SER A 294 4.08 -11.16 -7.84
CA SER A 294 3.41 -11.73 -9.00
C SER A 294 4.34 -12.74 -9.64
#